data_5ccdd5fb1e42d58853b2d78df923a57d
#
_entry.id   5ccdd5fb1e42d58853b2d78df923a57d
#
_cell.length_a   1.000
_cell.length_b   1.000
_cell.length_c   1.000
_cell.angle_alpha   90.00
_cell.angle_beta   90.00
_cell.angle_gamma   90.00
#
_symmetry.space_group_name_H-M   'P 1'
#
loop_
_entity.id
_entity.type
_entity.pdbx_description
1 polymer ?
#
loop_
_entity_poly.entity_id
_entity_poly.type
_entity_poly.pdbx_seq_one_letter_code
_entity_poly.pdbx_strand_id
1 'polypeptide(L)'
;LLEGVLSGIPHDCLTIIVSNSPRQPVDRYKLEKDALEQFNRFVGKNALILHQKDPGLSDALKEVGYTSIFGPDGTVRNGKAEGMMIGMLLAKMAGKEYVGFIDADNYVPGAVNEYVKIFASGIAMSNTPFTMVRISWIYKPKVSESGVYFSKWGRVSEVTNQHLNSLISYYTGFETEVMRTGNSGEHCMSMKLAELLTYSPGFSVETYEIVNILEEFGGIVPTENQEAMDKGVEVMQVETRNPHFHEEKGDIHLKEMFNGSLGCIYHSKICPPKLREKILEELRGRDILNEGHQPSELQKIA
;
A
#
# COMPACT_ATOMS: atom_id res chain seq x y z
N LEU A 1 4.97 0.59 19.78
CA LEU A 1 5.05 0.76 18.31
C LEU A 1 4.28 2.00 17.88
N LEU A 2 2.98 2.07 18.10
CA LEU A 2 2.10 3.14 17.63
C LEU A 2 2.55 4.54 18.07
N GLU A 3 2.96 4.73 19.33
CA GLU A 3 3.50 6.00 19.83
C GLU A 3 4.75 6.46 19.06
N GLY A 4 5.60 5.52 18.66
CA GLY A 4 6.78 5.80 17.84
C GLY A 4 6.38 6.37 16.46
N VAL A 5 5.41 5.75 15.80
CA VAL A 5 4.87 6.25 14.53
C VAL A 5 4.27 7.64 14.71
N LEU A 6 3.39 7.80 15.68
CA LEU A 6 2.69 9.07 15.94
C LEU A 6 3.65 10.21 16.30
N SER A 7 4.73 9.92 17.01
CA SER A 7 5.74 10.92 17.35
C SER A 7 6.51 11.44 16.13
N GLY A 8 6.56 10.67 15.04
CA GLY A 8 7.19 11.08 13.78
C GLY A 8 6.29 11.92 12.87
N ILE A 9 4.97 11.87 13.06
CA ILE A 9 4.02 12.61 12.22
C ILE A 9 3.88 14.05 12.73
N PRO A 10 3.93 15.09 11.88
CA PRO A 10 3.70 16.49 12.29
C PRO A 10 2.32 16.73 12.91
N HIS A 11 2.19 17.74 13.75
CA HIS A 11 0.95 18.05 14.48
C HIS A 11 -0.20 18.58 13.60
N ASP A 12 0.12 19.20 12.47
CA ASP A 12 -0.84 19.74 11.50
C ASP A 12 -1.44 18.65 10.58
N CYS A 13 -0.92 17.42 10.64
CA CYS A 13 -1.51 16.30 9.92
C CYS A 13 -2.71 15.73 10.68
N LEU A 14 -3.85 15.54 9.99
CA LEU A 14 -4.90 14.65 10.48
C LEU A 14 -4.39 13.21 10.45
N THR A 15 -4.30 12.57 11.61
CA THR A 15 -3.85 11.18 11.72
C THR A 15 -5.05 10.27 11.96
N ILE A 16 -5.21 9.25 11.10
CA ILE A 16 -6.29 8.26 11.20
C ILE A 16 -5.64 6.89 11.34
N ILE A 17 -5.97 6.19 12.42
CA ILE A 17 -5.51 4.84 12.69
C ILE A 17 -6.67 3.88 12.43
N VAL A 18 -6.52 3.01 11.44
CA VAL A 18 -7.46 1.94 11.16
C VAL A 18 -6.88 0.65 11.72
N SER A 19 -7.39 0.24 12.88
CA SER A 19 -6.92 -0.96 13.58
C SER A 19 -7.69 -2.19 13.15
N ASN A 20 -7.00 -3.31 12.98
CA ASN A 20 -7.57 -4.65 12.81
C ASN A 20 -7.17 -5.59 13.96
N SER A 21 -6.73 -5.05 15.07
CA SER A 21 -6.27 -5.82 16.23
C SER A 21 -7.35 -6.74 16.79
N PRO A 22 -6.99 -7.98 17.21
CA PRO A 22 -7.94 -8.93 17.77
C PRO A 22 -8.64 -8.36 19.01
N ARG A 23 -9.95 -8.60 19.09
CA ARG A 23 -10.77 -8.22 20.26
C ARG A 23 -11.02 -9.38 21.23
N GLN A 24 -10.56 -10.59 20.88
CA GLN A 24 -10.66 -11.80 21.69
C GLN A 24 -9.32 -12.55 21.64
N PRO A 25 -8.88 -13.29 22.68
CA PRO A 25 -9.46 -13.35 24.03
C PRO A 25 -9.22 -12.07 24.86
N VAL A 26 -8.28 -11.23 24.46
CA VAL A 26 -8.00 -9.91 25.04
C VAL A 26 -8.34 -8.84 24.02
N ASP A 27 -9.09 -7.83 24.40
CA ASP A 27 -9.43 -6.71 23.49
C ASP A 27 -8.21 -5.79 23.32
N ARG A 28 -7.36 -6.15 22.35
CA ARG A 28 -6.16 -5.37 21.99
C ARG A 28 -6.51 -4.02 21.39
N TYR A 29 -7.61 -3.94 20.65
CA TYR A 29 -8.09 -2.66 20.12
C TYR A 29 -8.41 -1.67 21.24
N LYS A 30 -9.06 -2.15 22.32
CA LYS A 30 -9.33 -1.29 23.48
C LYS A 30 -8.02 -0.79 24.11
N LEU A 31 -7.02 -1.63 24.25
CA LEU A 31 -5.71 -1.23 24.78
C LEU A 31 -5.02 -0.18 23.89
N GLU A 32 -5.08 -0.35 22.58
CA GLU A 32 -4.56 0.63 21.60
C GLU A 32 -5.30 1.97 21.71
N LYS A 33 -6.62 1.94 21.81
CA LYS A 33 -7.44 3.14 21.96
C LYS A 33 -7.14 3.88 23.25
N ASP A 34 -7.08 3.17 24.38
CA ASP A 34 -6.78 3.75 25.70
C ASP A 34 -5.36 4.40 25.70
N ALA A 35 -4.36 3.73 25.09
CA ALA A 35 -3.02 4.24 24.95
C ALA A 35 -2.97 5.49 24.06
N LEU A 36 -3.71 5.49 22.94
CA LEU A 36 -3.80 6.63 22.05
C LEU A 36 -4.46 7.84 22.72
N GLU A 37 -5.53 7.64 23.47
CA GLU A 37 -6.19 8.72 24.20
C GLU A 37 -5.26 9.35 25.23
N GLN A 38 -4.45 8.56 25.93
CA GLN A 38 -3.41 9.07 26.81
C GLN A 38 -2.35 9.86 26.05
N PHE A 39 -1.82 9.30 24.96
CA PHE A 39 -0.83 9.95 24.12
C PHE A 39 -1.33 11.31 23.60
N ASN A 40 -2.56 11.35 23.07
CA ASN A 40 -3.16 12.59 22.57
C ASN A 40 -3.27 13.67 23.65
N ARG A 41 -3.61 13.28 24.90
CA ARG A 41 -3.69 14.23 26.04
C ARG A 41 -2.32 14.80 26.40
N PHE A 42 -1.26 13.97 26.42
CA PHE A 42 0.07 14.41 26.81
C PHE A 42 0.80 15.19 25.72
N VAL A 43 0.62 14.81 24.46
CA VAL A 43 1.36 15.38 23.33
C VAL A 43 0.55 16.47 22.62
N GLY A 44 -0.74 16.61 22.94
CA GLY A 44 -1.63 17.56 22.27
C GLY A 44 -1.89 17.21 20.79
N LYS A 45 -1.77 15.93 20.43
CA LYS A 45 -1.99 15.46 19.07
C LYS A 45 -3.45 15.10 18.81
N ASN A 46 -3.92 15.34 17.59
CA ASN A 46 -5.26 14.98 17.18
C ASN A 46 -5.20 13.75 16.26
N ALA A 47 -5.20 12.56 16.87
CA ALA A 47 -5.24 11.30 16.16
C ALA A 47 -6.55 10.58 16.47
N LEU A 48 -7.20 10.07 15.42
CA LEU A 48 -8.41 9.26 15.48
C LEU A 48 -8.06 7.79 15.38
N ILE A 49 -8.77 6.93 16.11
CA ILE A 49 -8.67 5.48 15.98
C ILE A 49 -10.04 4.87 15.80
N LEU A 50 -10.17 3.98 14.83
CA LEU A 50 -11.34 3.15 14.61
C LEU A 50 -10.94 1.70 14.34
N HIS A 51 -11.84 0.79 14.63
CA HIS A 51 -11.65 -0.62 14.31
C HIS A 51 -12.21 -0.93 12.93
N GLN A 52 -11.44 -1.65 12.10
CA GLN A 52 -11.83 -2.01 10.73
C GLN A 52 -13.18 -2.77 10.67
N LYS A 53 -13.44 -3.62 11.68
CA LYS A 53 -14.71 -4.35 11.84
C LYS A 53 -15.69 -3.67 12.79
N ASP A 54 -15.70 -2.35 12.84
CA ASP A 54 -16.70 -1.62 13.63
C ASP A 54 -18.08 -1.77 12.97
N PRO A 55 -19.12 -2.18 13.74
CA PRO A 55 -20.47 -2.35 13.21
C PRO A 55 -21.06 -1.06 12.65
N GLY A 56 -20.86 0.07 13.33
CA GLY A 56 -21.36 1.37 12.89
C GLY A 56 -20.72 1.83 11.58
N LEU A 57 -19.41 1.55 11.39
CA LEU A 57 -18.74 1.76 10.12
C LEU A 57 -19.34 0.88 9.02
N SER A 58 -19.56 -0.40 9.30
CA SER A 58 -20.17 -1.34 8.35
C SER A 58 -21.57 -0.90 7.95
N ASP A 59 -22.39 -0.43 8.90
CA ASP A 59 -23.76 0.04 8.62
C ASP A 59 -23.73 1.31 7.76
N ALA A 60 -22.87 2.28 8.07
CA ALA A 60 -22.70 3.50 7.27
C ALA A 60 -22.26 3.20 5.84
N LEU A 61 -21.32 2.28 5.65
CA LEU A 61 -20.86 1.87 4.32
C LEU A 61 -21.95 1.15 3.51
N LYS A 62 -22.79 0.33 4.16
CA LYS A 62 -23.94 -0.31 3.52
C LYS A 62 -24.99 0.72 3.07
N GLU A 63 -25.25 1.73 3.90
CA GLU A 63 -26.22 2.77 3.60
C GLU A 63 -25.86 3.54 2.32
N VAL A 64 -24.57 3.77 2.08
CA VAL A 64 -24.08 4.41 0.84
C VAL A 64 -23.79 3.42 -0.29
N GLY A 65 -24.07 2.13 -0.11
CA GLY A 65 -23.88 1.08 -1.12
C GLY A 65 -22.42 0.65 -1.35
N TYR A 66 -21.48 1.09 -0.52
CA TYR A 66 -20.07 0.73 -0.62
C TYR A 66 -19.78 -0.60 0.08
N THR A 67 -20.08 -1.70 -0.61
CA THR A 67 -19.99 -3.07 -0.05
C THR A 67 -18.86 -3.91 -0.64
N SER A 68 -18.09 -3.39 -1.59
CA SER A 68 -17.00 -4.09 -2.27
C SER A 68 -15.88 -4.57 -1.32
N ILE A 69 -15.76 -3.95 -0.14
CA ILE A 69 -14.78 -4.31 0.90
C ILE A 69 -15.31 -5.27 1.96
N PHE A 70 -16.59 -5.73 1.86
CA PHE A 70 -17.15 -6.63 2.86
C PHE A 70 -16.77 -8.09 2.65
N GLY A 71 -16.64 -8.79 3.79
CA GLY A 71 -16.53 -10.24 3.84
C GLY A 71 -17.91 -10.94 3.88
N PRO A 72 -17.90 -12.27 3.86
CA PRO A 72 -19.13 -13.06 3.94
C PRO A 72 -19.94 -12.86 5.23
N ASP A 73 -19.28 -12.37 6.29
CA ASP A 73 -19.87 -12.05 7.59
C ASP A 73 -20.64 -10.71 7.59
N GLY A 74 -20.68 -10.01 6.45
CA GLY A 74 -21.33 -8.72 6.30
C GLY A 74 -20.64 -7.57 7.03
N THR A 75 -19.38 -7.77 7.43
CA THR A 75 -18.47 -6.72 7.95
C THR A 75 -17.32 -6.49 6.98
N VAL A 76 -16.57 -5.41 7.16
CA VAL A 76 -15.36 -5.15 6.36
C VAL A 76 -14.37 -6.32 6.51
N ARG A 77 -13.83 -6.80 5.38
CA ARG A 77 -12.77 -7.84 5.40
C ARG A 77 -11.58 -7.39 6.23
N ASN A 78 -10.87 -8.35 6.80
CA ASN A 78 -9.63 -8.09 7.51
C ASN A 78 -8.47 -8.06 6.49
N GLY A 79 -8.03 -6.89 6.07
CA GLY A 79 -6.97 -6.72 5.08
C GLY A 79 -6.39 -5.32 5.07
N LYS A 80 -5.16 -5.19 4.54
CA LYS A 80 -4.46 -3.91 4.44
C LYS A 80 -5.20 -2.94 3.52
N ALA A 81 -5.56 -3.39 2.34
CA ALA A 81 -6.28 -2.58 1.35
C ALA A 81 -7.58 -2.01 1.92
N GLU A 82 -8.36 -2.84 2.61
CA GLU A 82 -9.64 -2.44 3.22
C GLU A 82 -9.43 -1.35 4.28
N GLY A 83 -8.35 -1.47 5.08
CA GLY A 83 -7.96 -0.41 6.03
C GLY A 83 -7.57 0.89 5.32
N MET A 84 -6.85 0.79 4.21
CA MET A 84 -6.49 1.96 3.38
C MET A 84 -7.73 2.61 2.76
N MET A 85 -8.70 1.83 2.26
CA MET A 85 -9.96 2.35 1.72
C MET A 85 -10.73 3.16 2.78
N ILE A 86 -10.86 2.62 3.99
CA ILE A 86 -11.48 3.33 5.12
C ILE A 86 -10.75 4.64 5.39
N GLY A 87 -9.40 4.62 5.44
CA GLY A 87 -8.59 5.82 5.65
C GLY A 87 -8.80 6.88 4.57
N MET A 88 -8.86 6.49 3.30
CA MET A 88 -9.14 7.40 2.18
C MET A 88 -10.54 8.01 2.24
N LEU A 89 -11.56 7.20 2.51
CA LEU A 89 -12.93 7.69 2.66
C LEU A 89 -13.04 8.73 3.78
N LEU A 90 -12.43 8.47 4.93
CA LEU A 90 -12.42 9.41 6.05
C LEU A 90 -11.62 10.67 5.73
N ALA A 91 -10.49 10.56 5.05
CA ALA A 91 -9.70 11.71 4.59
C ALA A 91 -10.50 12.59 3.61
N LYS A 92 -11.20 11.97 2.66
CA LYS A 92 -12.09 12.67 1.73
C LYS A 92 -13.24 13.37 2.46
N MET A 93 -13.93 12.68 3.38
CA MET A 93 -14.99 13.27 4.21
C MET A 93 -14.47 14.46 5.05
N ALA A 94 -13.23 14.41 5.49
CA ALA A 94 -12.56 15.52 6.20
C ALA A 94 -12.04 16.63 5.28
N GLY A 95 -12.35 16.59 3.98
CA GLY A 95 -11.95 17.59 3.00
C GLY A 95 -10.44 17.66 2.73
N LYS A 96 -9.73 16.54 2.90
CA LYS A 96 -8.28 16.49 2.65
C LYS A 96 -8.01 16.28 1.17
N GLU A 97 -7.02 17.02 0.65
CA GLU A 97 -6.61 16.95 -0.75
C GLU A 97 -5.56 15.85 -1.01
N TYR A 98 -4.90 15.41 0.05
CA TYR A 98 -3.84 14.39 -0.01
C TYR A 98 -4.04 13.38 1.11
N VAL A 99 -3.67 12.13 0.82
CA VAL A 99 -3.65 11.04 1.77
C VAL A 99 -2.29 10.34 1.72
N GLY A 100 -1.73 10.04 2.89
CA GLY A 100 -0.49 9.28 3.03
C GLY A 100 -0.69 8.07 3.92
N PHE A 101 0.01 6.99 3.61
CA PHE A 101 -0.03 5.73 4.34
C PHE A 101 1.32 5.43 4.96
N ILE A 102 1.31 4.98 6.18
CA ILE A 102 2.49 4.54 6.93
C ILE A 102 2.12 3.28 7.69
N ASP A 103 2.89 2.22 7.51
CA ASP A 103 2.68 0.97 8.23
C ASP A 103 2.95 1.18 9.74
N ALA A 104 2.06 0.65 10.58
CA ALA A 104 2.10 0.87 12.03
C ALA A 104 3.28 0.18 12.75
N ASP A 105 4.02 -0.67 12.05
CA ASP A 105 5.24 -1.30 12.51
C ASP A 105 6.53 -0.49 12.23
N ASN A 106 6.43 0.65 11.57
CA ASN A 106 7.50 1.65 11.42
C ASN A 106 7.67 2.50 12.67
N TYR A 107 8.18 1.93 13.73
CA TYR A 107 8.22 2.56 15.07
C TYR A 107 9.37 3.53 15.30
N VAL A 108 10.17 3.86 14.30
CA VAL A 108 11.28 4.83 14.41
C VAL A 108 10.79 6.22 14.06
N PRO A 109 10.58 7.14 15.01
CA PRO A 109 9.99 8.46 14.74
C PRO A 109 10.75 9.27 13.69
N GLY A 110 12.08 9.18 13.68
CA GLY A 110 12.92 9.87 12.69
C GLY A 110 12.68 9.40 11.27
N ALA A 111 12.46 8.11 11.05
CA ALA A 111 12.11 7.56 9.74
C ALA A 111 10.71 8.01 9.30
N VAL A 112 9.73 7.92 10.19
CA VAL A 112 8.37 8.38 9.93
C VAL A 112 8.34 9.88 9.59
N ASN A 113 9.08 10.71 10.31
CA ASN A 113 9.20 12.14 10.02
C ASN A 113 9.82 12.40 8.65
N GLU A 114 10.83 11.61 8.27
CA GLU A 114 11.41 11.67 6.92
C GLU A 114 10.37 11.32 5.86
N TYR A 115 9.56 10.25 6.04
CA TYR A 115 8.52 9.88 5.08
C TYR A 115 7.51 11.00 4.87
N VAL A 116 7.00 11.60 5.94
CA VAL A 116 6.03 12.70 5.81
C VAL A 116 6.62 13.91 5.10
N LYS A 117 7.90 14.24 5.37
CA LYS A 117 8.61 15.32 4.65
C LYS A 117 8.80 15.00 3.18
N ILE A 118 9.13 13.75 2.84
CA ILE A 118 9.23 13.29 1.45
C ILE A 118 7.86 13.41 0.76
N PHE A 119 6.78 12.98 1.41
CA PHE A 119 5.43 13.12 0.88
C PHE A 119 5.10 14.58 0.57
N ALA A 120 5.27 15.48 1.55
CA ALA A 120 5.00 16.89 1.36
C ALA A 120 5.85 17.52 0.26
N SER A 121 7.15 17.19 0.21
CA SER A 121 8.07 17.71 -0.80
C SER A 121 7.73 17.20 -2.20
N GLY A 122 7.45 15.90 -2.35
CA GLY A 122 7.09 15.32 -3.64
C GLY A 122 5.78 15.90 -4.17
N ILE A 123 4.77 16.05 -3.31
CA ILE A 123 3.51 16.72 -3.68
C ILE A 123 3.77 18.15 -4.13
N ALA A 124 4.58 18.92 -3.38
CA ALA A 124 4.88 20.30 -3.70
C ALA A 124 5.69 20.48 -5.00
N MET A 125 6.45 19.44 -5.40
CA MET A 125 7.25 19.42 -6.63
C MET A 125 6.47 18.91 -7.84
N SER A 126 5.30 18.32 -7.63
CA SER A 126 4.51 17.74 -8.72
C SER A 126 3.99 18.84 -9.67
N ASN A 127 4.02 18.54 -10.96
CA ASN A 127 3.51 19.40 -12.03
C ASN A 127 2.06 19.03 -12.43
N THR A 128 1.48 18.04 -11.79
CA THR A 128 0.12 17.55 -12.09
C THR A 128 -0.70 17.39 -10.81
N PRO A 129 -2.03 17.56 -10.86
CA PRO A 129 -2.89 17.26 -9.72
C PRO A 129 -3.06 15.75 -9.46
N PHE A 130 -2.56 14.90 -10.35
CA PHE A 130 -2.62 13.43 -10.25
C PHE A 130 -1.25 12.88 -9.89
N THR A 131 -0.89 12.96 -8.61
CA THR A 131 0.46 12.60 -8.15
C THR A 131 0.44 11.52 -7.07
N MET A 132 1.46 10.67 -7.12
CA MET A 132 1.79 9.69 -6.10
C MET A 132 3.28 9.79 -5.75
N VAL A 133 3.59 9.74 -4.45
CA VAL A 133 4.98 9.69 -3.95
C VAL A 133 5.16 8.41 -3.16
N ARG A 134 6.13 7.60 -3.54
CA ARG A 134 6.41 6.28 -2.92
C ARG A 134 7.80 6.26 -2.32
N ILE A 135 7.91 5.67 -1.14
CA ILE A 135 9.18 5.54 -0.42
C ILE A 135 9.98 4.35 -0.97
N SER A 136 11.23 4.63 -1.33
CA SER A 136 12.26 3.63 -1.60
C SER A 136 13.25 3.64 -0.44
N TRP A 137 13.19 2.64 0.44
CA TRP A 137 14.12 2.63 1.59
C TRP A 137 15.55 2.38 1.14
N ILE A 138 16.50 3.06 1.81
CA ILE A 138 17.93 2.90 1.51
C ILE A 138 18.38 1.44 1.75
N TYR A 139 17.88 0.82 2.82
CA TYR A 139 18.02 -0.62 3.11
C TYR A 139 17.01 -1.07 4.17
N LYS A 140 16.78 -2.38 4.23
CA LYS A 140 15.96 -3.07 5.22
C LYS A 140 16.86 -3.95 6.08
N PRO A 141 17.29 -3.49 7.27
CA PRO A 141 18.08 -4.33 8.16
C PRO A 141 17.21 -5.47 8.69
N LYS A 142 17.81 -6.66 8.76
CA LYS A 142 17.21 -7.83 9.38
C LYS A 142 18.05 -8.25 10.54
N VAL A 143 17.42 -8.44 11.68
CA VAL A 143 18.03 -8.99 12.89
C VAL A 143 17.63 -10.45 13.00
N SER A 144 18.59 -11.36 13.05
CA SER A 144 18.39 -12.77 13.31
C SER A 144 19.28 -13.23 14.46
N GLU A 145 19.09 -14.45 14.95
CA GLU A 145 19.96 -15.03 16.00
C GLU A 145 21.45 -15.07 15.58
N SER A 146 21.73 -15.15 14.27
CA SER A 146 23.10 -15.21 13.74
C SER A 146 23.73 -13.83 13.44
N GLY A 147 22.99 -12.72 13.55
CA GLY A 147 23.52 -11.38 13.32
C GLY A 147 22.56 -10.39 12.68
N VAL A 148 23.11 -9.25 12.25
CA VAL A 148 22.39 -8.20 11.55
C VAL A 148 22.76 -8.24 10.07
N TYR A 149 21.77 -8.34 9.20
CA TYR A 149 21.93 -8.35 7.75
C TYR A 149 21.36 -7.07 7.16
N PHE A 150 22.06 -6.50 6.19
CA PHE A 150 21.62 -5.33 5.45
C PHE A 150 21.24 -5.74 4.04
N SER A 151 19.97 -5.63 3.69
CA SER A 151 19.48 -5.86 2.33
C SER A 151 18.73 -4.63 1.87
N LYS A 152 18.94 -4.21 0.63
CA LYS A 152 18.20 -3.07 0.07
C LYS A 152 16.72 -3.41 -0.11
N TRP A 153 16.43 -4.62 -0.54
CA TRP A 153 15.09 -5.07 -0.86
C TRP A 153 14.63 -6.19 0.07
N GLY A 154 13.36 -6.21 0.38
CA GLY A 154 12.70 -7.42 0.84
C GLY A 154 12.62 -8.46 -0.28
N ARG A 155 12.57 -9.75 0.06
CA ARG A 155 12.48 -10.85 -0.92
C ARG A 155 11.35 -10.69 -1.93
N VAL A 156 10.17 -10.24 -1.49
CA VAL A 156 9.02 -10.00 -2.35
C VAL A 156 9.23 -8.76 -3.22
N SER A 157 9.67 -7.65 -2.63
CA SER A 157 9.84 -6.38 -3.35
C SER A 157 10.85 -6.46 -4.48
N GLU A 158 11.94 -7.22 -4.30
CA GLU A 158 12.93 -7.43 -5.36
C GLU A 158 12.31 -8.09 -6.58
N VAL A 159 11.62 -9.20 -6.39
CA VAL A 159 10.98 -9.97 -7.47
C VAL A 159 9.84 -9.17 -8.10
N THR A 160 9.01 -8.52 -7.30
CA THR A 160 7.93 -7.66 -7.81
C THR A 160 8.48 -6.54 -8.70
N ASN A 161 9.55 -5.86 -8.25
CA ASN A 161 10.19 -4.81 -9.03
C ASN A 161 10.75 -5.33 -10.35
N GLN A 162 11.39 -6.52 -10.36
CA GLN A 162 11.88 -7.15 -11.58
C GLN A 162 10.76 -7.40 -12.61
N HIS A 163 9.62 -7.93 -12.16
CA HIS A 163 8.48 -8.18 -13.06
C HIS A 163 7.80 -6.89 -13.53
N LEU A 164 7.67 -5.85 -12.67
CA LEU A 164 7.17 -4.54 -13.08
C LEU A 164 8.11 -3.88 -14.10
N ASN A 165 9.42 -3.95 -13.87
CA ASN A 165 10.40 -3.44 -14.82
C ASN A 165 10.36 -4.21 -16.15
N SER A 166 10.14 -5.53 -16.11
CA SER A 166 9.94 -6.34 -17.33
C SER A 166 8.69 -5.94 -18.09
N LEU A 167 7.61 -5.59 -17.38
CA LEU A 167 6.38 -5.08 -17.99
C LEU A 167 6.63 -3.73 -18.69
N ILE A 168 7.29 -2.80 -18.02
CA ILE A 168 7.62 -1.48 -18.57
C ILE A 168 8.57 -1.62 -19.77
N SER A 169 9.61 -2.44 -19.65
CA SER A 169 10.58 -2.71 -20.72
C SER A 169 9.94 -3.24 -22.00
N TYR A 170 8.90 -4.06 -21.86
CA TYR A 170 8.19 -4.60 -23.01
C TYR A 170 7.56 -3.49 -23.88
N TYR A 171 7.02 -2.45 -23.26
CA TYR A 171 6.38 -1.35 -23.98
C TYR A 171 7.34 -0.21 -24.36
N THR A 172 8.41 -0.01 -23.61
CA THR A 172 9.43 0.99 -23.95
C THR A 172 10.40 0.51 -25.00
N GLY A 173 10.51 -0.81 -25.21
CA GLY A 173 11.41 -1.42 -26.18
C GLY A 173 12.88 -1.46 -25.76
N PHE A 174 13.20 -1.12 -24.51
CA PHE A 174 14.56 -1.20 -23.95
C PHE A 174 14.52 -1.64 -22.49
N GLU A 175 15.59 -2.23 -21.99
CA GLU A 175 15.72 -2.61 -20.59
C GLU A 175 15.63 -1.38 -19.68
N THR A 176 14.89 -1.53 -18.57
CA THR A 176 14.72 -0.48 -17.58
C THR A 176 14.68 -1.05 -16.16
N GLU A 177 15.20 -0.30 -15.22
CA GLU A 177 15.14 -0.56 -13.78
C GLU A 177 14.51 0.63 -13.02
N VAL A 178 13.54 1.27 -13.64
CA VAL A 178 12.93 2.48 -13.06
C VAL A 178 12.06 2.17 -11.85
N MET A 179 11.38 1.02 -11.83
CA MET A 179 10.51 0.64 -10.72
C MET A 179 11.32 0.07 -9.55
N ARG A 180 11.17 0.70 -8.38
CA ARG A 180 11.87 0.34 -7.14
C ARG A 180 10.94 0.18 -5.94
N THR A 181 9.65 0.47 -6.11
CA THR A 181 8.67 0.61 -5.03
C THR A 181 7.41 -0.20 -5.25
N GLY A 182 7.50 -1.35 -5.95
CA GLY A 182 6.36 -2.21 -6.27
C GLY A 182 5.52 -2.64 -5.06
N ASN A 183 6.15 -2.78 -3.88
CA ASN A 183 5.49 -3.11 -2.61
C ASN A 183 5.79 -2.03 -1.55
N SER A 184 5.72 -0.75 -1.90
CA SER A 184 5.92 0.31 -0.93
C SER A 184 4.65 0.56 -0.13
N GLY A 185 4.63 0.13 1.12
CA GLY A 185 3.55 0.40 2.07
C GLY A 185 3.48 1.87 2.43
N GLU A 186 4.64 2.54 2.50
CA GLU A 186 4.74 3.98 2.74
C GLU A 186 4.67 4.75 1.43
N HIS A 187 3.55 5.37 1.19
CA HIS A 187 3.32 6.23 0.03
C HIS A 187 2.24 7.26 0.32
N CYS A 188 2.18 8.28 -0.50
CA CYS A 188 1.07 9.23 -0.48
C CYS A 188 0.61 9.52 -1.91
N MET A 189 -0.62 10.02 -2.03
CA MET A 189 -1.16 10.45 -3.31
C MET A 189 -2.15 11.62 -3.14
N SER A 190 -2.39 12.32 -4.22
CA SER A 190 -3.49 13.27 -4.27
C SER A 190 -4.83 12.52 -4.21
N MET A 191 -5.82 13.12 -3.57
CA MET A 191 -7.17 12.55 -3.53
C MET A 191 -7.76 12.44 -4.95
N LYS A 192 -7.41 13.36 -5.84
CA LYS A 192 -7.81 13.28 -7.26
C LYS A 192 -7.31 12.02 -7.95
N LEU A 193 -6.06 11.59 -7.69
CA LEU A 193 -5.57 10.32 -8.23
C LEU A 193 -6.22 9.15 -7.52
N ALA A 194 -6.34 9.20 -6.17
CA ALA A 194 -6.95 8.14 -5.39
C ALA A 194 -8.38 7.77 -5.86
N GLU A 195 -9.16 8.77 -6.27
CA GLU A 195 -10.52 8.60 -6.77
C GLU A 195 -10.61 8.01 -8.19
N LEU A 196 -9.53 8.04 -8.95
CA LEU A 196 -9.46 7.46 -10.30
C LEU A 196 -8.97 6.01 -10.29
N LEU A 197 -8.30 5.59 -9.23
CA LEU A 197 -7.72 4.25 -9.15
C LEU A 197 -8.77 3.22 -8.74
N THR A 198 -8.61 2.03 -9.30
CA THR A 198 -9.21 0.81 -8.79
C THR A 198 -8.18 0.12 -7.90
N TYR A 199 -8.63 -0.50 -6.83
CA TYR A 199 -7.76 -1.15 -5.85
C TYR A 199 -7.95 -2.68 -5.86
N SER A 200 -7.02 -3.38 -5.24
CA SER A 200 -7.08 -4.83 -5.05
C SER A 200 -6.99 -5.14 -3.56
N PRO A 201 -7.74 -6.14 -3.04
CA PRO A 201 -7.80 -6.42 -1.60
C PRO A 201 -6.48 -6.96 -1.04
N GLY A 202 -6.31 -6.85 0.27
CA GLY A 202 -5.22 -7.46 1.01
C GLY A 202 -3.85 -6.86 0.67
N PHE A 203 -2.84 -7.72 0.48
CA PHE A 203 -1.44 -7.33 0.23
C PHE A 203 -1.11 -7.02 -1.23
N SER A 204 -2.08 -7.11 -2.11
CA SER A 204 -1.89 -6.77 -3.52
C SER A 204 -2.00 -5.27 -3.80
N VAL A 205 -2.54 -4.50 -2.86
CA VAL A 205 -2.90 -3.09 -3.04
C VAL A 205 -1.76 -2.24 -3.59
N GLU A 206 -0.57 -2.29 -2.96
CA GLU A 206 0.55 -1.43 -3.35
C GLU A 206 1.08 -1.72 -4.75
N THR A 207 1.10 -3.00 -5.14
CA THR A 207 1.51 -3.39 -6.49
C THR A 207 0.42 -3.05 -7.49
N TYR A 208 -0.85 -3.27 -7.12
CA TYR A 208 -1.96 -3.03 -8.02
C TYR A 208 -2.17 -1.55 -8.33
N GLU A 209 -1.90 -0.65 -7.39
CA GLU A 209 -1.90 0.79 -7.67
C GLU A 209 -0.98 1.13 -8.86
N ILE A 210 0.25 0.60 -8.88
CA ILE A 210 1.18 0.81 -10.00
C ILE A 210 0.67 0.14 -11.28
N VAL A 211 0.19 -1.09 -11.19
CA VAL A 211 -0.37 -1.80 -12.35
C VAL A 211 -1.56 -1.04 -12.92
N ASN A 212 -2.48 -0.56 -12.07
CA ASN A 212 -3.66 0.20 -12.50
C ASN A 212 -3.27 1.56 -13.13
N ILE A 213 -2.29 2.26 -12.55
CA ILE A 213 -1.73 3.49 -13.16
C ILE A 213 -1.17 3.20 -14.56
N LEU A 214 -0.43 2.12 -14.73
CA LEU A 214 0.11 1.75 -16.05
C LEU A 214 -1.00 1.32 -17.03
N GLU A 215 -2.02 0.62 -16.56
CA GLU A 215 -3.19 0.22 -17.37
C GLU A 215 -4.00 1.43 -17.84
N GLU A 216 -4.33 2.33 -16.92
CA GLU A 216 -5.27 3.43 -17.20
C GLU A 216 -4.58 4.65 -17.82
N PHE A 217 -3.34 4.93 -17.45
CA PHE A 217 -2.64 6.17 -17.82
C PHE A 217 -1.31 5.93 -18.57
N GLY A 218 -0.92 4.69 -18.82
CA GLY A 218 0.30 4.35 -19.57
C GLY A 218 0.17 4.52 -21.09
N GLY A 219 -1.00 4.90 -21.61
CA GLY A 219 -1.23 5.11 -23.04
C GLY A 219 -1.29 3.83 -23.88
N ILE A 220 -1.38 2.65 -23.24
CA ILE A 220 -1.42 1.34 -23.92
C ILE A 220 -2.87 0.91 -24.19
N VAL A 221 -3.75 1.16 -23.22
CA VAL A 221 -5.18 0.86 -23.29
C VAL A 221 -5.95 2.18 -23.28
N PRO A 222 -7.01 2.32 -24.08
CA PRO A 222 -7.86 3.50 -24.01
C PRO A 222 -8.47 3.67 -22.62
N THR A 223 -8.51 4.91 -22.12
CA THR A 223 -9.13 5.28 -20.85
C THR A 223 -10.18 6.36 -21.06
N GLU A 224 -11.19 6.41 -20.18
CA GLU A 224 -12.20 7.47 -20.15
C GLU A 224 -11.71 8.73 -19.40
N ASN A 225 -10.58 8.63 -18.68
CA ASN A 225 -10.05 9.69 -17.82
C ASN A 225 -9.17 10.68 -18.61
N GLN A 226 -9.75 11.38 -19.58
CA GLN A 226 -9.01 12.26 -20.49
C GLN A 226 -8.26 13.37 -19.74
N GLU A 227 -8.84 13.94 -18.67
CA GLU A 227 -8.17 14.98 -17.90
C GLU A 227 -6.83 14.50 -17.29
N ALA A 228 -6.81 13.27 -16.80
CA ALA A 228 -5.58 12.69 -16.25
C ALA A 228 -4.56 12.37 -17.36
N MET A 229 -5.02 11.97 -18.54
CA MET A 229 -4.15 11.77 -19.71
C MET A 229 -3.52 13.08 -20.18
N ASP A 230 -4.30 14.16 -20.26
CA ASP A 230 -3.84 15.45 -20.74
C ASP A 230 -2.87 16.12 -19.78
N LYS A 231 -3.11 15.99 -18.47
CA LYS A 231 -2.26 16.58 -17.41
C LYS A 231 -1.11 15.69 -16.98
N GLY A 232 -1.17 14.41 -17.32
CA GLY A 232 -0.24 13.37 -16.90
C GLY A 232 -0.47 12.91 -15.46
N VAL A 233 -0.03 11.67 -15.17
CA VAL A 233 0.04 11.11 -13.80
C VAL A 233 1.51 10.96 -13.43
N GLU A 234 1.90 11.59 -12.33
CA GLU A 234 3.29 11.51 -11.83
C GLU A 234 3.40 10.51 -10.68
N VAL A 235 4.33 9.57 -10.80
CA VAL A 235 4.74 8.66 -9.73
C VAL A 235 6.20 8.93 -9.38
N MET A 236 6.42 9.53 -8.24
CA MET A 236 7.76 9.80 -7.73
C MET A 236 8.19 8.69 -6.77
N GLN A 237 9.41 8.21 -6.92
CA GLN A 237 10.03 7.23 -6.03
C GLN A 237 11.23 7.89 -5.37
N VAL A 238 11.17 8.08 -4.05
CA VAL A 238 12.19 8.83 -3.32
C VAL A 238 12.90 7.92 -2.32
N GLU A 239 14.22 7.83 -2.44
CA GLU A 239 15.03 7.04 -1.52
C GLU A 239 15.23 7.76 -0.19
N THR A 240 14.97 7.04 0.92
CA THR A 240 15.18 7.56 2.27
C THR A 240 16.65 7.47 2.69
N ARG A 241 17.00 8.26 3.71
CA ARG A 241 18.28 8.14 4.42
C ARG A 241 18.19 7.24 5.63
N ASN A 242 16.99 7.09 6.20
CA ASN A 242 16.74 6.18 7.29
C ASN A 242 16.39 4.79 6.78
N PRO A 243 16.84 3.72 7.46
CA PRO A 243 16.45 2.35 7.13
C PRO A 243 14.99 2.09 7.51
N HIS A 244 14.40 1.10 6.86
CA HIS A 244 13.08 0.60 7.20
C HIS A 244 13.21 -0.58 8.17
N PHE A 245 12.72 -0.40 9.38
CA PHE A 245 12.62 -1.45 10.39
C PHE A 245 11.20 -1.98 10.45
N HIS A 246 11.06 -3.28 10.32
CA HIS A 246 9.79 -3.98 10.51
C HIS A 246 10.02 -5.34 11.17
N GLU A 247 9.00 -5.87 11.82
CA GLU A 247 9.03 -7.21 12.38
C GLU A 247 9.05 -8.26 11.27
N GLU A 248 9.79 -9.36 11.47
CA GLU A 248 9.82 -10.46 10.53
C GLU A 248 8.50 -11.24 10.62
N LYS A 249 7.77 -11.31 9.50
CA LYS A 249 6.53 -12.07 9.37
C LYS A 249 6.84 -13.39 8.68
N GLY A 250 6.25 -14.49 9.17
CA GLY A 250 6.56 -15.86 8.75
C GLY A 250 6.29 -16.17 7.27
N ASP A 251 6.68 -17.39 6.82
CA ASP A 251 6.66 -17.80 5.41
C ASP A 251 5.26 -17.78 4.76
N ILE A 252 4.19 -18.03 5.52
CA ILE A 252 2.82 -17.95 5.00
C ILE A 252 2.52 -16.55 4.51
N HIS A 253 2.84 -15.54 5.30
CA HIS A 253 2.66 -14.13 4.93
C HIS A 253 3.47 -13.75 3.67
N LEU A 254 4.69 -14.27 3.53
CA LEU A 254 5.50 -14.04 2.33
C LEU A 254 4.86 -14.67 1.08
N LYS A 255 4.31 -15.88 1.19
CA LYS A 255 3.61 -16.54 0.08
C LYS A 255 2.36 -15.76 -0.35
N GLU A 256 1.59 -15.25 0.60
CA GLU A 256 0.42 -14.39 0.32
C GLU A 256 0.84 -13.09 -0.39
N MET A 257 1.91 -12.44 0.06
CA MET A 257 2.45 -11.25 -0.60
C MET A 257 2.92 -11.53 -2.03
N PHE A 258 3.67 -12.63 -2.26
CA PHE A 258 4.09 -13.03 -3.61
C PHE A 258 2.89 -13.26 -4.52
N ASN A 259 1.93 -14.08 -4.05
CA ASN A 259 0.73 -14.39 -4.84
C ASN A 259 -0.07 -13.12 -5.17
N GLY A 260 -0.25 -12.22 -4.20
CA GLY A 260 -0.94 -10.96 -4.40
C GLY A 260 -0.21 -10.05 -5.40
N SER A 261 1.08 -9.78 -5.18
CA SER A 261 1.85 -8.87 -6.02
C SER A 261 2.05 -9.39 -7.44
N LEU A 262 2.46 -10.65 -7.61
CA LEU A 262 2.67 -11.22 -8.94
C LEU A 262 1.33 -11.53 -9.64
N GLY A 263 0.30 -11.89 -8.89
CA GLY A 263 -1.06 -12.07 -9.40
C GLY A 263 -1.62 -10.79 -10.03
N CYS A 264 -1.36 -9.63 -9.43
CA CYS A 264 -1.74 -8.33 -10.01
C CYS A 264 -1.12 -8.11 -11.39
N ILE A 265 0.18 -8.38 -11.53
CA ILE A 265 0.90 -8.22 -12.79
C ILE A 265 0.40 -9.24 -13.82
N TYR A 266 0.21 -10.50 -13.38
CA TYR A 266 -0.26 -11.59 -14.24
C TYR A 266 -1.64 -11.32 -14.86
N HIS A 267 -2.59 -10.83 -14.05
CA HIS A 267 -3.96 -10.54 -14.50
C HIS A 267 -4.12 -9.18 -15.17
N SER A 268 -3.05 -8.38 -15.21
CA SER A 268 -3.07 -7.10 -15.88
C SER A 268 -3.45 -7.22 -17.36
N LYS A 269 -4.31 -6.30 -17.81
CA LYS A 269 -4.71 -6.19 -19.23
C LYS A 269 -3.50 -5.99 -20.15
N ILE A 270 -2.46 -5.36 -19.64
CA ILE A 270 -1.23 -5.04 -20.38
C ILE A 270 -0.10 -6.05 -20.16
N CYS A 271 -0.31 -7.14 -19.39
CA CYS A 271 0.72 -8.15 -19.18
C CYS A 271 0.93 -9.00 -20.44
N PRO A 272 2.13 -8.97 -21.07
CA PRO A 272 2.38 -9.76 -22.28
C PRO A 272 2.51 -11.27 -21.96
N PRO A 273 2.19 -12.16 -22.93
CA PRO A 273 2.18 -13.61 -22.70
C PRO A 273 3.49 -14.16 -22.10
N LYS A 274 4.63 -13.72 -22.63
CA LYS A 274 5.95 -14.16 -22.12
C LYS A 274 6.19 -13.77 -20.66
N LEU A 275 5.68 -12.62 -20.22
CA LEU A 275 5.79 -12.21 -18.83
C LEU A 275 4.87 -13.03 -17.94
N ARG A 276 3.66 -13.37 -18.41
CA ARG A 276 2.76 -14.29 -17.70
C ARG A 276 3.40 -15.65 -17.45
N GLU A 277 4.07 -16.21 -18.47
CA GLU A 277 4.82 -17.48 -18.33
C GLU A 277 5.90 -17.38 -17.25
N LYS A 278 6.72 -16.32 -17.28
CA LYS A 278 7.75 -16.09 -16.27
C LYS A 278 7.19 -15.96 -14.84
N ILE A 279 6.05 -15.28 -14.70
CA ILE A 279 5.37 -15.16 -13.39
C ILE A 279 4.90 -16.53 -12.89
N LEU A 280 4.34 -17.37 -13.76
CA LEU A 280 3.94 -18.73 -13.40
C LEU A 280 5.14 -19.59 -12.98
N GLU A 281 6.25 -19.50 -13.71
CA GLU A 281 7.49 -20.19 -13.36
C GLU A 281 8.02 -19.73 -11.98
N GLU A 282 8.02 -18.43 -11.71
CA GLU A 282 8.44 -17.85 -10.42
C GLU A 282 7.56 -18.33 -9.26
N LEU A 283 6.23 -18.32 -9.42
CA LEU A 283 5.30 -18.75 -8.38
C LEU A 283 5.39 -20.28 -8.13
N ARG A 284 5.59 -21.07 -9.16
CA ARG A 284 5.80 -22.54 -9.05
C ARG A 284 7.14 -22.86 -8.41
N GLY A 285 8.22 -22.19 -8.82
CA GLY A 285 9.55 -22.39 -8.25
C GLY A 285 9.65 -22.03 -6.75
N ARG A 286 8.66 -21.32 -6.22
CA ARG A 286 8.55 -20.98 -4.79
C ARG A 286 7.51 -21.79 -4.02
N ASP A 287 6.95 -22.84 -4.62
CA ASP A 287 5.87 -23.64 -4.03
C ASP A 287 4.65 -22.81 -3.58
N ILE A 288 4.32 -21.78 -4.36
CA ILE A 288 3.14 -20.94 -4.13
C ILE A 288 1.99 -21.39 -5.03
N LEU A 289 2.31 -21.87 -6.23
CA LEU A 289 1.34 -22.31 -7.21
C LEU A 289 1.69 -23.72 -7.70
N ASN A 290 0.68 -24.60 -7.76
CA ASN A 290 0.84 -25.94 -8.30
C ASN A 290 0.86 -25.92 -9.84
N GLU A 291 1.43 -26.97 -10.46
CA GLU A 291 1.37 -27.15 -11.90
C GLU A 291 -0.07 -27.16 -12.43
N GLY A 292 -0.29 -26.54 -13.56
CA GLY A 292 -1.63 -26.43 -14.19
C GLY A 292 -2.56 -25.39 -13.55
N HIS A 293 -2.16 -24.77 -12.43
CA HIS A 293 -2.94 -23.70 -11.80
C HIS A 293 -2.45 -22.31 -12.22
N GLN A 294 -3.34 -21.34 -12.08
CA GLN A 294 -3.08 -19.90 -12.29
C GLN A 294 -3.29 -19.14 -10.98
N PRO A 295 -2.70 -17.96 -10.81
CA PRO A 295 -3.04 -17.07 -9.70
C PRO A 295 -4.55 -16.85 -9.63
N SER A 296 -5.08 -16.70 -8.42
CA SER A 296 -6.51 -16.42 -8.23
C SER A 296 -6.90 -15.15 -8.98
N GLU A 297 -8.14 -15.11 -9.47
CA GLU A 297 -8.67 -13.90 -10.11
C GLU A 297 -8.53 -12.69 -9.20
N LEU A 298 -8.14 -11.58 -9.80
CA LEU A 298 -7.96 -10.33 -9.11
C LEU A 298 -9.32 -9.75 -8.73
N GLN A 299 -9.63 -9.74 -7.44
CA GLN A 299 -10.78 -8.98 -6.94
C GLN A 299 -10.46 -7.48 -7.04
N LYS A 300 -11.44 -6.70 -7.47
CA LYS A 300 -11.32 -5.25 -7.60
C LYS A 300 -12.22 -4.55 -6.61
N ILE A 301 -11.67 -3.46 -6.04
CA ILE A 301 -12.38 -2.52 -5.18
C ILE A 301 -12.38 -1.19 -5.94
N ALA A 302 -13.53 -0.69 -6.28
CA ALA A 302 -13.73 0.60 -6.94
C ALA A 302 -14.49 1.55 -6.02
#